data_83527a4c2ab7cc161d4e85228adfce93
#
_entry.id   83527a4c2ab7cc161d4e85228adfce93
#
_cell.length_a   1.000
_cell.length_b   1.000
_cell.length_c   1.000
_cell.angle_alpha   90.00
_cell.angle_beta   90.00
_cell.angle_gamma   90.00
#
_symmetry.space_group_name_H-M   'P 1'
#
loop_
_entity.id
_entity.type
_entity.pdbx_description
1 polymer ?
#
loop_
_entity_poly.entity_id
_entity_poly.type
_entity_poly.pdbx_seq_one_letter_code
_entity_poly.pdbx_strand_id
1 'polypeptide(L)'
;CITFHVSGPQNKHTLVEKLSKLNNRKDFVLHIDVGNTPNPEELDTFLFELLVLRYVSAYTTSVFLTTASVCIEISNTMNNTLPDSLNILTSFKRKNCEWKGFESLQISNELHSPLQVVCHYLNAVEDETLDTRDVIFKGSKALKPLQPEKCRVLLQKYFRMGEDDMSYTLINSFVRVLADQLKKLSCSSYFRISNLLLMLGKQKRLSTKTDLVKAMVDVATDFAARSVKGCRKSQISTAAISKPKTNLAVSLAARVEGMIRWEDSNHLMFLFHSQDIQTLSVLYRDISFVPLHIQTLLKSQMKKRLPDFAKMNQEELQDILQKVARSNPQSLAKKDLQQMAKYYALTPDNLLKMVLIMLRIRAHIPVIVMGETGCGKTSLIQYLSKICGIDFNVKSIHAGVEEEDIIKEIEDVNRKALESLKVRQEVWLFLDEINTNDHICLLSDIICHHSCLGRKLAPNLVLMAACNPYRLRSETTIHTAGLEGKA
;
A
#
# COMPACT_ATOMS: atom_id res chain seq x y z
N CYS A 1 3.01 11.84 -20.22
CA CYS A 1 4.21 11.09 -19.87
C CYS A 1 4.02 9.64 -20.31
N ILE A 2 5.05 9.04 -20.84
CA ILE A 2 5.10 7.60 -21.14
C ILE A 2 6.25 7.05 -20.31
N THR A 3 6.01 6.03 -19.49
CA THR A 3 7.05 5.38 -18.69
C THR A 3 7.58 4.16 -19.42
N PHE A 4 8.89 4.08 -19.50
CA PHE A 4 9.66 3.02 -20.11
C PHE A 4 10.53 2.36 -19.04
N HIS A 5 10.19 1.15 -18.66
CA HIS A 5 10.91 0.42 -17.62
C HIS A 5 12.09 -0.36 -18.22
N VAL A 6 13.26 -0.18 -17.59
CA VAL A 6 14.49 -0.92 -17.91
C VAL A 6 14.90 -1.72 -16.69
N SER A 7 14.64 -3.02 -16.68
CA SER A 7 15.02 -3.92 -15.59
C SER A 7 15.28 -5.33 -16.14
N GLY A 8 16.11 -6.09 -15.43
CA GLY A 8 16.50 -7.45 -15.82
C GLY A 8 17.51 -7.53 -16.96
N PRO A 9 17.75 -8.71 -17.52
CA PRO A 9 18.73 -8.96 -18.58
C PRO A 9 18.19 -8.51 -19.93
N GLN A 10 18.22 -7.21 -20.21
CA GLN A 10 17.81 -6.64 -21.49
C GLN A 10 19.04 -6.26 -22.32
N ASN A 11 19.03 -6.61 -23.60
CA ASN A 11 20.01 -6.15 -24.56
C ASN A 11 19.49 -4.93 -25.31
N LYS A 12 20.38 -4.24 -26.02
CA LYS A 12 20.04 -3.04 -26.82
C LYS A 12 18.90 -3.29 -27.81
N HIS A 13 18.86 -4.46 -28.45
CA HIS A 13 17.81 -4.81 -29.42
C HIS A 13 16.41 -4.78 -28.76
N THR A 14 16.27 -5.44 -27.62
CA THR A 14 15.00 -5.46 -26.87
C THR A 14 14.56 -4.06 -26.44
N LEU A 15 15.50 -3.20 -26.02
CA LEU A 15 15.20 -1.81 -25.67
C LEU A 15 14.72 -0.99 -26.86
N VAL A 16 15.36 -1.14 -28.03
CA VAL A 16 14.96 -0.43 -29.27
C VAL A 16 13.60 -0.91 -29.76
N GLU A 17 13.34 -2.20 -29.72
CA GLU A 17 12.05 -2.78 -30.11
C GLU A 17 10.91 -2.27 -29.20
N LYS A 18 11.12 -2.28 -27.89
CA LYS A 18 10.15 -1.72 -26.93
C LYS A 18 9.89 -0.24 -27.19
N LEU A 19 10.94 0.54 -27.40
CA LEU A 19 10.84 1.96 -27.68
C LEU A 19 10.08 2.23 -29.00
N SER A 20 10.27 1.41 -30.02
CA SER A 20 9.56 1.53 -31.30
C SER A 20 8.05 1.41 -31.17
N LYS A 21 7.58 0.54 -30.27
CA LYS A 21 6.16 0.35 -29.97
C LYS A 21 5.53 1.59 -29.30
N LEU A 22 6.34 2.43 -28.65
CA LEU A 22 5.88 3.62 -27.91
C LEU A 22 5.88 4.91 -28.75
N ASN A 23 6.60 4.94 -29.88
CA ASN A 23 6.94 6.17 -30.63
C ASN A 23 5.81 6.76 -31.52
N ASN A 24 4.58 6.30 -31.44
CA ASN A 24 3.47 6.75 -32.30
C ASN A 24 2.82 8.09 -31.88
N ARG A 25 3.43 8.88 -30.96
CA ARG A 25 2.85 10.11 -30.43
C ARG A 25 3.78 11.31 -30.66
N LYS A 26 3.19 12.45 -31.04
CA LYS A 26 3.87 13.75 -31.07
C LYS A 26 3.82 14.36 -29.66
N ASP A 27 4.91 15.02 -29.25
CA ASP A 27 5.02 15.81 -28.01
C ASP A 27 4.70 15.04 -26.72
N PHE A 28 5.60 14.17 -26.29
CA PHE A 28 5.49 13.45 -25.03
C PHE A 28 6.76 13.59 -24.18
N VAL A 29 6.62 13.39 -22.89
CA VAL A 29 7.74 13.19 -21.97
C VAL A 29 7.98 11.69 -21.87
N LEU A 30 9.19 11.26 -22.22
CA LEU A 30 9.65 9.90 -22.03
C LEU A 30 10.30 9.81 -20.64
N HIS A 31 9.69 9.07 -19.76
CA HIS A 31 10.24 8.75 -18.46
C HIS A 31 10.86 7.35 -18.51
N ILE A 32 12.18 7.27 -18.34
CA ILE A 32 12.93 6.01 -18.31
C ILE A 32 13.19 5.67 -16.84
N ASP A 33 12.52 4.64 -16.36
CA ASP A 33 12.71 4.10 -15.01
C ASP A 33 13.71 2.95 -15.07
N VAL A 34 14.90 3.17 -14.52
CA VAL A 34 16.01 2.23 -14.56
C VAL A 34 16.11 1.49 -13.24
N GLY A 35 15.74 0.21 -13.28
CA GLY A 35 15.91 -0.72 -12.16
C GLY A 35 17.27 -1.44 -12.20
N ASN A 36 17.29 -2.65 -11.66
CA ASN A 36 18.48 -3.48 -11.70
C ASN A 36 18.73 -4.01 -13.12
N THR A 37 19.89 -3.68 -13.69
CA THR A 37 20.31 -4.20 -15.00
C THR A 37 21.70 -4.85 -14.89
N PRO A 38 21.88 -6.08 -15.38
CA PRO A 38 23.18 -6.76 -15.37
C PRO A 38 24.13 -6.24 -16.45
N ASN A 39 23.64 -5.52 -17.48
CA ASN A 39 24.40 -5.05 -18.64
C ASN A 39 24.45 -3.51 -18.71
N PRO A 40 25.18 -2.82 -17.79
CA PRO A 40 25.21 -1.36 -17.75
C PRO A 40 25.85 -0.74 -19.01
N GLU A 41 26.79 -1.41 -19.66
CA GLU A 41 27.46 -0.92 -20.87
C GLU A 41 26.51 -0.84 -22.07
N GLU A 42 25.64 -1.83 -22.26
CA GLU A 42 24.62 -1.79 -23.32
C GLU A 42 23.60 -0.70 -23.06
N LEU A 43 23.23 -0.50 -21.79
CA LEU A 43 22.34 0.59 -21.40
C LEU A 43 23.01 1.96 -21.62
N ASP A 44 24.28 2.12 -21.28
CA ASP A 44 25.03 3.37 -21.51
C ASP A 44 25.08 3.71 -23.01
N THR A 45 25.35 2.73 -23.87
CA THR A 45 25.32 2.87 -25.33
C THR A 45 23.95 3.26 -25.83
N PHE A 46 22.88 2.59 -25.36
CA PHE A 46 21.50 2.91 -25.72
C PHE A 46 21.13 4.34 -25.31
N LEU A 47 21.48 4.74 -24.08
CA LEU A 47 21.21 6.08 -23.57
C LEU A 47 22.01 7.15 -24.33
N PHE A 48 23.27 6.87 -24.71
CA PHE A 48 24.06 7.78 -25.55
C PHE A 48 23.37 8.06 -26.89
N GLU A 49 22.96 7.02 -27.62
CA GLU A 49 22.24 7.15 -28.86
C GLU A 49 20.92 7.91 -28.69
N LEU A 50 20.16 7.57 -27.64
CA LEU A 50 18.88 8.18 -27.38
C LEU A 50 18.97 9.67 -27.01
N LEU A 51 19.90 10.02 -26.12
CA LEU A 51 20.00 11.37 -25.56
C LEU A 51 20.80 12.32 -26.46
N VAL A 52 21.89 11.84 -27.08
CA VAL A 52 22.81 12.64 -27.87
C VAL A 52 22.45 12.62 -29.36
N LEU A 53 22.31 11.42 -29.90
CA LEU A 53 22.03 11.28 -31.34
C LEU A 53 20.55 11.45 -31.67
N ARG A 54 19.67 11.32 -30.66
CA ARG A 54 18.20 11.30 -30.85
C ARG A 54 17.71 10.24 -31.81
N TYR A 55 18.54 9.25 -32.06
CA TYR A 55 18.33 8.14 -32.96
C TYR A 55 18.93 6.89 -32.34
N VAL A 56 18.13 5.85 -32.24
CA VAL A 56 18.54 4.55 -31.71
C VAL A 56 18.23 3.48 -32.73
N SER A 57 19.16 2.59 -32.99
CA SER A 57 18.95 1.48 -33.92
C SER A 57 19.52 0.16 -33.42
N ALA A 58 18.82 -0.92 -33.75
CA ALA A 58 19.29 -2.28 -33.57
C ALA A 58 18.71 -3.18 -34.65
N TYR A 59 19.59 -3.88 -35.38
CA TYR A 59 19.23 -4.70 -36.54
C TYR A 59 18.37 -3.95 -37.56
N THR A 60 17.12 -4.36 -37.74
CA THR A 60 16.17 -3.78 -38.68
C THR A 60 15.29 -2.70 -38.09
N THR A 61 15.33 -2.48 -36.76
CA THR A 61 14.47 -1.53 -36.07
C THR A 61 15.24 -0.25 -35.76
N SER A 62 14.63 0.89 -36.04
CA SER A 62 15.19 2.20 -35.70
C SER A 62 14.11 3.15 -35.20
N VAL A 63 14.48 4.01 -34.24
CA VAL A 63 13.59 4.98 -33.62
C VAL A 63 14.25 6.36 -33.61
N PHE A 64 13.53 7.38 -34.09
CA PHE A 64 13.91 8.78 -34.00
C PHE A 64 13.08 9.48 -32.92
N LEU A 65 13.76 10.18 -32.01
CA LEU A 65 13.14 10.98 -30.93
C LEU A 65 13.30 12.48 -31.27
N THR A 66 12.45 13.00 -32.11
CA THR A 66 12.60 14.39 -32.61
C THR A 66 12.11 15.45 -31.60
N THR A 67 11.11 15.17 -30.79
CA THR A 67 10.40 16.17 -29.95
C THR A 67 10.22 15.79 -28.50
N ALA A 68 10.60 14.59 -28.09
CA ALA A 68 10.39 14.13 -26.73
C ALA A 68 11.40 14.73 -25.74
N SER A 69 10.90 15.24 -24.61
CA SER A 69 11.72 15.45 -23.42
C SER A 69 11.96 14.11 -22.71
N VAL A 70 13.21 13.85 -22.32
CA VAL A 70 13.59 12.60 -21.64
C VAL A 70 13.92 12.88 -20.20
N CYS A 71 13.33 12.11 -19.28
CA CYS A 71 13.66 12.08 -17.86
C CYS A 71 14.10 10.65 -17.49
N ILE A 72 15.24 10.52 -16.83
CA ILE A 72 15.76 9.24 -16.38
C ILE A 72 15.72 9.20 -14.86
N GLU A 73 15.05 8.21 -14.31
CA GLU A 73 15.01 7.92 -12.89
C GLU A 73 15.85 6.68 -12.59
N ILE A 74 16.75 6.81 -11.61
CA ILE A 74 17.59 5.71 -11.15
C ILE A 74 17.43 5.63 -9.65
N SER A 75 17.11 4.47 -9.13
CA SER A 75 16.94 4.26 -7.69
C SER A 75 18.27 4.48 -6.94
N ASN A 76 18.24 5.34 -5.96
CA ASN A 76 19.39 5.60 -5.07
C ASN A 76 19.41 4.59 -3.90
N THR A 77 19.45 3.30 -4.19
CA THR A 77 19.62 2.28 -3.16
C THR A 77 21.11 2.18 -2.76
N MET A 78 21.38 1.85 -1.49
CA MET A 78 22.72 1.89 -0.90
C MET A 78 23.83 1.07 -1.60
N ASN A 79 23.46 0.15 -2.48
CA ASN A 79 24.42 -0.68 -3.22
C ASN A 79 24.30 -0.47 -4.74
N ASN A 80 23.66 0.60 -5.18
CA ASN A 80 23.47 0.84 -6.60
C ASN A 80 24.71 1.57 -7.16
N THR A 81 25.63 0.83 -7.75
CA THR A 81 26.78 1.36 -8.51
C THR A 81 26.41 1.77 -9.94
N LEU A 82 25.19 1.54 -10.36
CA LEU A 82 24.74 1.81 -11.71
C LEU A 82 24.90 3.27 -12.16
N PRO A 83 24.60 4.30 -11.32
CA PRO A 83 24.82 5.69 -11.71
C PRO A 83 26.27 6.01 -12.06
N ASP A 84 27.22 5.30 -11.45
CA ASP A 84 28.65 5.48 -11.69
C ASP A 84 29.15 4.68 -12.90
N SER A 85 28.40 3.66 -13.31
CA SER A 85 28.68 2.84 -14.50
C SER A 85 28.13 3.44 -15.79
N LEU A 86 27.20 4.40 -15.69
CA LEU A 86 26.58 5.05 -16.86
C LEU A 86 27.29 6.36 -17.19
N ASN A 87 28.34 6.28 -18.01
CA ASN A 87 29.21 7.39 -18.35
C ASN A 87 28.46 8.55 -18.99
N ILE A 88 27.50 8.25 -19.86
CA ILE A 88 26.71 9.28 -20.55
C ILE A 88 25.98 10.22 -19.58
N LEU A 89 25.55 9.72 -18.43
CA LEU A 89 24.82 10.52 -17.45
C LEU A 89 25.69 11.57 -16.74
N THR A 90 27.02 11.46 -16.83
CA THR A 90 27.94 12.49 -16.29
C THR A 90 27.81 13.82 -17.02
N SER A 91 27.40 13.80 -18.31
CA SER A 91 27.22 14.97 -19.17
C SER A 91 25.87 15.67 -18.98
N PHE A 92 24.97 15.13 -18.16
CA PHE A 92 23.63 15.68 -17.96
C PHE A 92 23.43 16.18 -16.54
N LYS A 93 22.48 17.11 -16.37
CA LYS A 93 22.16 17.65 -15.06
C LYS A 93 21.50 16.58 -14.20
N ARG A 94 22.16 16.22 -13.11
CA ARG A 94 21.63 15.31 -12.08
C ARG A 94 20.90 16.11 -10.99
N LYS A 95 19.82 15.56 -10.50
CA LYS A 95 19.10 16.06 -9.33
C LYS A 95 18.87 14.92 -8.35
N ASN A 96 19.53 15.01 -7.21
CA ASN A 96 19.23 14.11 -6.10
C ASN A 96 17.91 14.53 -5.46
N CYS A 97 16.98 13.59 -5.41
CA CYS A 97 15.71 13.77 -4.74
C CYS A 97 15.80 13.11 -3.37
N GLU A 98 16.18 13.91 -2.36
CA GLU A 98 16.24 13.44 -0.97
C GLU A 98 14.90 13.70 -0.28
N TRP A 99 14.46 12.70 0.46
CA TRP A 99 13.30 12.85 1.32
C TRP A 99 13.69 13.55 2.63
N LYS A 100 13.12 14.73 2.89
CA LYS A 100 13.35 15.54 4.09
C LYS A 100 12.17 15.50 5.07
N GLY A 101 11.58 14.34 5.26
CA GLY A 101 10.47 14.17 6.20
C GLY A 101 9.26 15.05 5.86
N PHE A 102 8.71 15.73 6.84
CA PHE A 102 7.50 16.56 6.67
C PHE A 102 7.67 17.74 5.71
N GLU A 103 8.89 18.25 5.53
CA GLU A 103 9.17 19.36 4.59
C GLU A 103 8.91 18.95 3.13
N SER A 104 9.18 17.68 2.80
CA SER A 104 8.97 17.12 1.46
C SER A 104 7.50 16.79 1.16
N LEU A 105 6.60 16.88 2.16
CA LEU A 105 5.18 16.58 1.94
C LEU A 105 4.51 17.66 1.08
N GLN A 106 3.93 17.22 -0.04
CA GLN A 106 3.04 18.03 -0.83
C GLN A 106 1.64 18.05 -0.21
N ILE A 107 1.21 19.19 0.26
CA ILE A 107 -0.09 19.37 0.91
C ILE A 107 -1.05 20.02 -0.08
N SER A 108 -2.04 19.23 -0.50
CA SER A 108 -3.10 19.70 -1.40
C SER A 108 -4.03 20.69 -0.68
N ASN A 109 -4.49 21.71 -1.41
CA ASN A 109 -5.54 22.62 -0.95
C ASN A 109 -6.96 22.03 -1.07
N GLU A 110 -7.09 20.78 -1.53
CA GLU A 110 -8.37 20.10 -1.58
C GLU A 110 -8.81 19.66 -0.18
N LEU A 111 -9.93 20.20 0.28
CA LEU A 111 -10.49 19.94 1.62
C LEU A 111 -10.71 18.44 1.91
N HIS A 112 -11.02 17.66 0.88
CA HIS A 112 -11.28 16.23 1.00
C HIS A 112 -10.01 15.37 0.87
N SER A 113 -8.84 15.95 0.63
CA SER A 113 -7.59 15.21 0.59
C SER A 113 -7.32 14.54 1.95
N PRO A 114 -6.68 13.36 1.98
CA PRO A 114 -6.40 12.67 3.23
C PRO A 114 -5.66 13.53 4.26
N LEU A 115 -4.67 14.31 3.81
CA LEU A 115 -3.90 15.22 4.66
C LEU A 115 -4.78 16.30 5.30
N GLN A 116 -5.61 16.96 4.52
CA GLN A 116 -6.50 18.01 5.04
C GLN A 116 -7.51 17.45 6.05
N VAL A 117 -8.08 16.28 5.79
CA VAL A 117 -9.01 15.62 6.73
C VAL A 117 -8.34 15.34 8.06
N VAL A 118 -7.16 14.73 8.05
CA VAL A 118 -6.39 14.45 9.27
C VAL A 118 -6.06 15.74 10.02
N CYS A 119 -5.50 16.74 9.33
CA CYS A 119 -5.08 18.00 9.95
C CYS A 119 -6.24 18.79 10.55
N HIS A 120 -7.43 18.76 9.95
CA HIS A 120 -8.61 19.39 10.54
C HIS A 120 -9.04 18.75 11.87
N TYR A 121 -8.98 17.44 11.97
CA TYR A 121 -9.28 16.74 13.22
C TYR A 121 -8.20 17.00 14.28
N LEU A 122 -6.91 16.94 13.89
CA LEU A 122 -5.81 17.26 14.80
C LEU A 122 -5.89 18.71 15.29
N ASN A 123 -6.23 19.65 14.41
CA ASN A 123 -6.45 21.03 14.78
C ASN A 123 -7.63 21.19 15.76
N ALA A 124 -8.73 20.48 15.54
CA ALA A 124 -9.88 20.51 16.45
C ALA A 124 -9.57 19.86 17.82
N VAL A 125 -8.62 18.91 17.88
CA VAL A 125 -8.08 18.39 19.15
C VAL A 125 -7.25 19.46 19.86
N GLU A 126 -6.37 20.19 19.14
CA GLU A 126 -5.55 21.28 19.69
C GLU A 126 -6.40 22.42 20.25
N ASP A 127 -7.41 22.84 19.47
CA ASP A 127 -8.30 23.93 19.82
C ASP A 127 -9.37 23.50 20.86
N GLU A 128 -9.35 22.24 21.36
CA GLU A 128 -10.32 21.67 22.28
C GLU A 128 -11.79 21.81 21.82
N THR A 129 -12.00 21.88 20.49
CA THR A 129 -13.32 22.13 19.91
C THR A 129 -14.06 20.87 19.47
N LEU A 130 -13.39 19.71 19.48
CA LEU A 130 -13.91 18.47 18.89
C LEU A 130 -15.16 17.92 19.61
N ASP A 131 -15.29 18.16 20.93
CA ASP A 131 -16.45 17.75 21.71
C ASP A 131 -17.53 18.83 21.82
N THR A 132 -17.32 20.00 21.19
CA THR A 132 -18.28 21.13 21.17
C THR A 132 -18.79 21.45 19.77
N ARG A 133 -18.01 21.10 18.71
CA ARG A 133 -18.32 21.44 17.32
C ARG A 133 -18.03 20.24 16.41
N ASP A 134 -18.96 19.97 15.47
CA ASP A 134 -18.75 18.95 14.44
C ASP A 134 -17.76 19.42 13.35
N VAL A 135 -16.87 18.52 12.94
CA VAL A 135 -15.98 18.72 11.79
C VAL A 135 -16.76 18.37 10.52
N ILE A 136 -17.05 19.38 9.70
CA ILE A 136 -17.92 19.25 8.51
C ILE A 136 -17.12 19.56 7.24
N PHE A 137 -17.06 18.61 6.32
CA PHE A 137 -16.34 18.74 5.05
C PHE A 137 -17.23 19.06 3.85
N LYS A 138 -18.57 19.01 3.98
CA LYS A 138 -19.54 19.22 2.88
C LYS A 138 -20.62 20.22 3.28
N GLY A 139 -21.11 20.97 2.28
CA GLY A 139 -22.22 21.91 2.45
C GLY A 139 -21.78 23.33 2.78
N SER A 140 -22.74 24.21 3.08
CA SER A 140 -22.51 25.64 3.32
C SER A 140 -21.68 25.97 4.58
N LYS A 141 -21.57 24.98 5.50
CA LYS A 141 -20.77 25.07 6.74
C LYS A 141 -19.45 24.32 6.63
N ALA A 142 -19.03 23.94 5.43
CA ALA A 142 -17.75 23.24 5.24
C ALA A 142 -16.57 24.13 5.67
N LEU A 143 -15.55 23.47 6.21
CA LEU A 143 -14.30 24.11 6.62
C LEU A 143 -13.54 24.63 5.38
N LYS A 144 -12.60 25.56 5.59
CA LYS A 144 -11.64 25.98 4.56
C LYS A 144 -10.35 25.17 4.71
N PRO A 145 -9.63 24.87 3.63
CA PRO A 145 -8.35 24.17 3.71
C PRO A 145 -7.38 24.88 4.66
N LEU A 146 -6.66 24.09 5.46
CA LEU A 146 -5.59 24.59 6.33
C LEU A 146 -4.34 24.90 5.50
N GLN A 147 -3.57 25.88 5.94
CA GLN A 147 -2.30 26.23 5.33
C GLN A 147 -1.29 25.08 5.45
N PRO A 148 -0.43 24.87 4.45
CA PRO A 148 0.54 23.76 4.42
C PRO A 148 1.45 23.71 5.66
N GLU A 149 1.94 24.86 6.14
CA GLU A 149 2.81 24.97 7.30
C GLU A 149 2.10 24.48 8.57
N LYS A 150 0.84 24.87 8.76
CA LYS A 150 0.03 24.41 9.91
C LYS A 150 -0.18 22.89 9.86
N CYS A 151 -0.41 22.34 8.68
CA CYS A 151 -0.55 20.90 8.51
C CYS A 151 0.75 20.16 8.88
N ARG A 152 1.91 20.65 8.47
CA ARG A 152 3.22 20.07 8.83
C ARG A 152 3.44 20.05 10.33
N VAL A 153 3.21 21.17 11.00
CA VAL A 153 3.34 21.30 12.46
C VAL A 153 2.43 20.31 13.19
N LEU A 154 1.17 20.20 12.78
CA LEU A 154 0.23 19.25 13.37
C LEU A 154 0.68 17.79 13.17
N LEU A 155 1.10 17.43 11.97
CA LEU A 155 1.58 16.08 11.69
C LEU A 155 2.83 15.76 12.51
N GLN A 156 3.79 16.67 12.58
CA GLN A 156 5.02 16.49 13.37
C GLN A 156 4.73 16.30 14.86
N LYS A 157 3.74 17.02 15.39
CA LYS A 157 3.35 16.91 16.81
C LYS A 157 2.66 15.60 17.15
N TYR A 158 1.77 15.12 16.27
CA TYR A 158 0.91 13.95 16.57
C TYR A 158 1.46 12.64 16.07
N PHE A 159 2.22 12.66 14.99
CA PHE A 159 2.89 11.47 14.49
C PHE A 159 4.25 11.30 15.18
N ARG A 160 4.24 10.70 16.37
CA ARG A 160 5.40 10.55 17.25
C ARG A 160 6.24 9.35 16.85
N MET A 161 7.08 9.50 15.83
CA MET A 161 8.12 8.56 15.44
C MET A 161 9.48 9.29 15.50
N GLY A 162 10.58 8.56 15.74
CA GLY A 162 11.92 9.15 15.72
C GLY A 162 12.23 9.82 14.38
N GLU A 163 12.98 10.92 14.39
CA GLU A 163 13.30 11.69 13.16
C GLU A 163 14.06 10.84 12.14
N ASP A 164 14.96 9.97 12.59
CA ASP A 164 15.69 9.02 11.74
C ASP A 164 14.78 7.98 11.06
N ASP A 165 13.55 7.92 11.48
CA ASP A 165 12.59 6.90 11.14
C ASP A 165 11.54 7.34 10.10
N MET A 166 11.57 8.58 9.65
CA MET A 166 10.58 9.17 8.78
C MET A 166 10.78 8.80 7.32
N SER A 167 9.83 8.06 6.75
CA SER A 167 9.74 7.83 5.31
C SER A 167 8.39 8.32 4.78
N TYR A 168 8.33 8.61 3.47
CA TYR A 168 7.08 8.96 2.80
C TYR A 168 6.02 7.88 2.98
N THR A 169 6.40 6.62 2.82
CA THR A 169 5.48 5.47 2.95
C THR A 169 4.87 5.39 4.34
N LEU A 170 5.66 5.66 5.37
CA LEU A 170 5.22 5.66 6.76
C LEU A 170 4.15 6.73 7.00
N ILE A 171 4.47 7.99 6.66
CA ILE A 171 3.56 9.12 6.83
C ILE A 171 2.30 8.94 5.98
N ASN A 172 2.47 8.51 4.73
CA ASN A 172 1.35 8.28 3.82
C ASN A 172 0.41 7.17 4.33
N SER A 173 0.95 6.08 4.87
CA SER A 173 0.16 5.01 5.47
C SER A 173 -0.63 5.49 6.68
N PHE A 174 0.02 6.21 7.59
CA PHE A 174 -0.63 6.83 8.75
C PHE A 174 -1.77 7.76 8.32
N VAL A 175 -1.48 8.72 7.44
CA VAL A 175 -2.44 9.72 6.99
C VAL A 175 -3.64 9.06 6.28
N ARG A 176 -3.40 8.11 5.39
CA ARG A 176 -4.47 7.49 4.62
C ARG A 176 -5.39 6.62 5.46
N VAL A 177 -4.82 5.80 6.36
CA VAL A 177 -5.61 4.97 7.28
C VAL A 177 -6.44 5.85 8.22
N LEU A 178 -5.81 6.85 8.83
CA LEU A 178 -6.49 7.75 9.75
C LEU A 178 -7.58 8.56 9.01
N ALA A 179 -7.30 9.08 7.82
CA ALA A 179 -8.26 9.84 7.03
C ALA A 179 -9.50 9.03 6.64
N ASP A 180 -9.34 7.75 6.27
CA ASP A 180 -10.50 6.87 5.96
C ASP A 180 -11.43 6.75 7.16
N GLN A 181 -10.87 6.52 8.34
CA GLN A 181 -11.67 6.39 9.57
C GLN A 181 -12.30 7.74 10.00
N LEU A 182 -11.56 8.84 9.90
CA LEU A 182 -12.07 10.17 10.26
C LEU A 182 -13.15 10.66 9.29
N LYS A 183 -13.05 10.36 7.99
CA LYS A 183 -14.12 10.64 7.01
C LYS A 183 -15.42 9.94 7.40
N LYS A 184 -15.33 8.68 7.80
CA LYS A 184 -16.50 7.91 8.26
C LYS A 184 -17.03 8.43 9.59
N LEU A 185 -16.16 8.81 10.51
CA LEU A 185 -16.55 9.48 11.76
C LEU A 185 -17.32 10.78 11.48
N SER A 186 -16.87 11.61 10.52
CA SER A 186 -17.56 12.85 10.17
C SER A 186 -18.96 12.63 9.56
N CYS A 187 -19.17 11.50 8.92
CA CYS A 187 -20.46 11.12 8.32
C CYS A 187 -21.41 10.44 9.32
N SER A 188 -20.89 9.96 10.45
CA SER A 188 -21.66 9.23 11.45
C SER A 188 -22.66 10.13 12.18
N SER A 189 -23.94 9.79 12.10
CA SER A 189 -25.00 10.47 12.87
C SER A 189 -24.87 10.23 14.37
N TYR A 190 -24.38 9.05 14.77
CA TYR A 190 -24.17 8.68 16.17
C TYR A 190 -23.19 9.63 16.87
N PHE A 191 -22.08 9.97 16.20
CA PHE A 191 -21.02 10.80 16.75
C PHE A 191 -21.23 12.30 16.53
N ARG A 192 -22.40 12.74 16.09
CA ARG A 192 -22.75 14.17 16.11
C ARG A 192 -22.90 14.66 17.52
N ILE A 193 -22.44 15.89 17.78
CA ILE A 193 -22.47 16.48 19.13
C ILE A 193 -23.87 16.47 19.70
N SER A 194 -24.89 16.80 18.90
CA SER A 194 -26.30 16.78 19.33
C SER A 194 -26.72 15.41 19.87
N ASN A 195 -26.33 14.32 19.19
CA ASN A 195 -26.70 12.96 19.57
C ASN A 195 -25.91 12.48 20.79
N LEU A 196 -24.62 12.80 20.86
CA LEU A 196 -23.79 12.46 22.03
C LEU A 196 -24.31 13.15 23.31
N LEU A 197 -24.74 14.41 23.22
CA LEU A 197 -25.34 15.15 24.34
C LEU A 197 -26.66 14.52 24.82
N LEU A 198 -27.48 14.02 23.89
CA LEU A 198 -28.73 13.33 24.23
C LEU A 198 -28.45 11.98 24.93
N MET A 199 -27.44 11.23 24.48
CA MET A 199 -27.16 9.88 25.00
C MET A 199 -26.41 9.90 26.31
N LEU A 200 -25.48 10.84 26.52
CA LEU A 200 -24.59 10.89 27.68
C LEU A 200 -25.10 11.81 28.81
N GLY A 201 -26.15 12.61 28.53
CA GLY A 201 -26.73 13.57 29.48
C GLY A 201 -25.89 14.85 29.62
N LYS A 202 -26.58 15.97 29.90
CA LYS A 202 -26.00 17.33 29.95
C LYS A 202 -24.96 17.56 31.06
N GLN A 203 -24.82 16.64 32.01
CA GLN A 203 -23.98 16.86 33.20
C GLN A 203 -22.54 16.32 33.12
N LYS A 204 -22.19 15.58 32.09
CA LYS A 204 -20.81 15.10 31.91
C LYS A 204 -20.06 15.94 30.86
N ARG A 205 -18.85 16.40 31.24
CA ARG A 205 -17.92 17.01 30.28
C ARG A 205 -17.64 16.00 29.18
N LEU A 206 -18.07 16.31 27.97
CA LEU A 206 -17.87 15.44 26.82
C LEU A 206 -16.39 15.47 26.45
N SER A 207 -15.72 14.33 26.54
CA SER A 207 -14.37 14.12 25.99
C SER A 207 -14.36 12.96 24.99
N THR A 208 -15.52 12.38 24.71
CA THR A 208 -15.66 11.12 23.97
C THR A 208 -15.09 11.17 22.56
N LYS A 209 -15.35 12.27 21.82
CA LYS A 209 -14.79 12.41 20.45
C LYS A 209 -13.30 12.68 20.47
N THR A 210 -12.83 13.52 21.39
CA THR A 210 -11.40 13.81 21.57
C THR A 210 -10.63 12.54 21.93
N ASP A 211 -11.11 11.77 22.91
CA ASP A 211 -10.48 10.53 23.35
C ASP A 211 -10.50 9.47 22.23
N LEU A 212 -11.61 9.36 21.48
CA LEU A 212 -11.71 8.46 20.34
C LEU A 212 -10.71 8.84 19.24
N VAL A 213 -10.61 10.12 18.86
CA VAL A 213 -9.68 10.56 17.83
C VAL A 213 -8.23 10.34 18.24
N LYS A 214 -7.88 10.62 19.52
CA LYS A 214 -6.55 10.30 20.06
C LYS A 214 -6.25 8.80 19.97
N ALA A 215 -7.19 7.95 20.36
CA ALA A 215 -7.05 6.49 20.22
C ALA A 215 -6.90 6.05 18.76
N MET A 216 -7.60 6.70 17.82
CA MET A 216 -7.45 6.44 16.37
C MET A 216 -6.08 6.87 15.85
N VAL A 217 -5.52 7.97 16.34
CA VAL A 217 -4.16 8.43 16.03
C VAL A 217 -3.14 7.38 16.49
N ASP A 218 -3.25 6.90 17.73
CA ASP A 218 -2.35 5.87 18.28
C ASP A 218 -2.40 4.58 17.46
N VAL A 219 -3.61 4.13 17.12
CA VAL A 219 -3.82 2.93 16.30
C VAL A 219 -3.26 3.09 14.88
N ALA A 220 -3.47 4.25 14.24
CA ALA A 220 -2.94 4.53 12.91
C ALA A 220 -1.41 4.64 12.91
N THR A 221 -0.82 5.20 13.96
CA THR A 221 0.64 5.26 14.16
C THR A 221 1.24 3.86 14.30
N ASP A 222 0.65 3.01 15.12
CA ASP A 222 1.07 1.63 15.30
C ASP A 222 0.91 0.82 13.99
N PHE A 223 -0.16 1.01 13.25
CA PHE A 223 -0.37 0.40 11.93
C PHE A 223 0.73 0.80 10.94
N ALA A 224 1.05 2.10 10.86
CA ALA A 224 2.09 2.60 9.97
C ALA A 224 3.48 2.09 10.38
N ALA A 225 3.82 2.14 11.66
CA ALA A 225 5.10 1.68 12.19
C ALA A 225 5.40 0.22 11.84
N ARG A 226 4.39 -0.65 11.87
CA ARG A 226 4.53 -2.06 11.49
C ARG A 226 4.89 -2.26 10.04
N SER A 227 4.40 -1.39 9.15
CA SER A 227 4.67 -1.48 7.72
C SER A 227 6.15 -1.21 7.36
N VAL A 228 6.94 -0.63 8.25
CA VAL A 228 8.32 -0.15 7.96
C VAL A 228 9.41 -0.80 8.83
N LYS A 229 9.07 -1.32 10.01
CA LYS A 229 10.07 -1.94 10.92
C LYS A 229 10.92 -3.04 10.27
N GLY A 230 10.37 -3.78 9.31
CA GLY A 230 11.09 -4.81 8.55
C GLY A 230 12.19 -4.27 7.63
N CYS A 231 12.04 -3.06 7.08
CA CYS A 231 13.01 -2.49 6.14
C CYS A 231 14.29 -1.98 6.80
N ARG A 232 14.27 -1.64 8.10
CA ARG A 232 15.35 -0.91 8.79
C ARG A 232 16.46 -1.76 9.35
N LYS A 233 16.14 -2.91 9.90
CA LYS A 233 17.19 -3.83 10.38
C LYS A 233 18.14 -4.22 9.24
N SER A 234 17.67 -4.17 7.99
CA SER A 234 18.51 -4.39 6.82
C SER A 234 19.45 -3.23 6.48
N GLN A 235 19.11 -1.98 6.83
CA GLN A 235 19.96 -0.81 6.58
C GLN A 235 21.08 -0.64 7.63
N ILE A 236 20.81 -0.96 8.90
CA ILE A 236 21.79 -0.86 9.98
C ILE A 236 22.88 -1.94 9.85
N SER A 237 22.52 -3.14 9.36
CA SER A 237 23.51 -4.21 9.16
C SER A 237 24.44 -3.99 7.97
N THR A 238 24.08 -3.16 6.98
CA THR A 238 24.94 -2.83 5.82
C THR A 238 26.01 -1.80 6.14
N ALA A 239 25.80 -0.91 7.10
CA ALA A 239 26.81 0.07 7.53
C ALA A 239 27.97 -0.56 8.33
N ALA A 240 27.81 -1.76 8.89
CA ALA A 240 28.81 -2.47 9.68
C ALA A 240 29.68 -3.45 8.88
N ILE A 241 29.42 -3.63 7.57
CA ILE A 241 30.07 -4.67 6.75
C ILE A 241 31.04 -4.05 5.76
N SER A 242 32.22 -3.68 6.27
CA SER A 242 33.39 -3.38 5.46
C SER A 242 34.37 -4.57 5.35
N LYS A 243 33.93 -5.81 5.19
CA LYS A 243 34.77 -6.97 4.87
C LYS A 243 34.07 -7.95 3.90
N PRO A 244 34.81 -8.47 2.90
CA PRO A 244 34.21 -9.18 1.77
C PRO A 244 34.05 -10.67 2.00
N LYS A 245 33.04 -11.25 1.37
CA LYS A 245 32.84 -12.63 0.92
C LYS A 245 32.11 -13.70 1.76
N THR A 246 31.63 -13.45 2.98
CA THR A 246 30.84 -14.49 3.70
C THR A 246 29.41 -14.09 4.08
N ASN A 247 28.89 -12.96 3.60
CA ASN A 247 27.80 -12.26 4.29
C ASN A 247 26.47 -12.11 3.52
N LEU A 248 26.30 -12.68 2.30
CA LEU A 248 25.02 -12.58 1.61
C LEU A 248 23.93 -13.36 2.36
N ALA A 249 24.25 -14.54 2.86
CA ALA A 249 23.37 -15.38 3.65
C ALA A 249 22.98 -14.73 4.99
N VAL A 250 23.97 -14.10 5.67
CA VAL A 250 23.73 -13.37 6.93
C VAL A 250 22.88 -12.11 6.70
N SER A 251 23.13 -11.39 5.61
CA SER A 251 22.30 -10.22 5.21
C SER A 251 20.88 -10.60 4.88
N LEU A 252 20.66 -11.73 4.17
CA LEU A 252 19.33 -12.24 3.86
C LEU A 252 18.61 -12.78 5.10
N ALA A 253 19.33 -13.50 5.99
CA ALA A 253 18.77 -13.94 7.26
C ALA A 253 18.35 -12.76 8.14
N ALA A 254 19.17 -11.70 8.23
CA ALA A 254 18.82 -10.47 8.96
C ALA A 254 17.61 -9.74 8.35
N ARG A 255 17.44 -9.80 7.03
CA ARG A 255 16.22 -9.27 6.37
C ARG A 255 14.97 -10.06 6.73
N VAL A 256 15.07 -11.38 6.79
CA VAL A 256 13.96 -12.26 7.20
C VAL A 256 13.64 -12.08 8.70
N GLU A 257 14.66 -11.95 9.56
CA GLU A 257 14.49 -11.66 11.00
C GLU A 257 13.90 -10.27 11.26
N GLY A 258 14.11 -9.32 10.35
CA GLY A 258 13.53 -7.98 10.42
C GLY A 258 12.04 -7.92 10.04
N MET A 259 11.48 -8.97 9.45
CA MET A 259 10.06 -9.03 9.14
C MET A 259 9.24 -9.11 10.43
N ILE A 260 8.19 -8.29 10.51
CA ILE A 260 7.25 -8.36 11.62
C ILE A 260 6.51 -9.68 11.52
N ARG A 261 6.67 -10.52 12.53
CA ARG A 261 5.85 -11.71 12.65
C ARG A 261 4.43 -11.29 12.98
N TRP A 262 3.48 -11.99 12.39
CA TRP A 262 2.06 -11.75 12.63
C TRP A 262 1.73 -11.79 14.13
N GLU A 263 2.38 -12.66 14.87
CA GLU A 263 2.20 -12.90 16.30
C GLU A 263 2.67 -11.76 17.21
N ASP A 264 3.56 -10.91 16.73
CA ASP A 264 4.19 -9.85 17.54
C ASP A 264 3.28 -8.64 17.79
N SER A 265 2.08 -8.65 17.21
CA SER A 265 1.16 -7.53 17.35
C SER A 265 -0.26 -7.96 17.69
N ASN A 266 -0.96 -7.09 18.42
CA ASN A 266 -2.38 -7.24 18.70
C ASN A 266 -3.29 -6.82 17.54
N HIS A 267 -2.76 -6.18 16.49
CA HIS A 267 -3.50 -5.71 15.31
C HIS A 267 -4.78 -4.95 15.67
N LEU A 268 -4.71 -4.10 16.70
CA LEU A 268 -5.86 -3.29 17.12
C LEU A 268 -6.31 -2.36 15.98
N MET A 269 -7.60 -2.36 15.67
CA MET A 269 -8.21 -1.56 14.62
C MET A 269 -9.55 -0.99 15.05
N PHE A 270 -9.80 0.27 14.64
CA PHE A 270 -11.12 0.89 14.68
C PHE A 270 -11.71 0.94 13.29
N LEU A 271 -12.95 0.46 13.11
CA LEU A 271 -13.60 0.39 11.81
C LEU A 271 -15.04 0.84 11.91
N PHE A 272 -15.40 1.82 11.09
CA PHE A 272 -16.79 2.22 10.93
C PHE A 272 -17.44 1.38 9.83
N HIS A 273 -18.63 0.85 10.11
CA HIS A 273 -19.38 0.06 9.14
C HIS A 273 -19.86 0.95 7.99
N SER A 274 -19.79 0.42 6.77
CA SER A 274 -20.27 1.13 5.58
C SER A 274 -21.79 1.27 5.54
N GLN A 275 -22.51 0.38 6.21
CA GLN A 275 -23.96 0.30 6.20
C GLN A 275 -24.61 0.90 7.45
N ASP A 276 -24.02 0.66 8.58
CA ASP A 276 -24.42 1.24 9.87
C ASP A 276 -23.31 2.17 10.36
N ILE A 277 -23.41 3.43 9.94
CA ILE A 277 -22.48 4.47 10.32
C ILE A 277 -22.52 4.76 11.83
N GLN A 278 -23.53 4.25 12.52
CA GLN A 278 -23.70 4.42 13.96
C GLN A 278 -22.86 3.46 14.77
N THR A 279 -22.41 2.34 14.19
CA THR A 279 -21.63 1.33 14.91
C THR A 279 -20.17 1.33 14.51
N LEU A 280 -19.32 1.49 15.51
CA LEU A 280 -17.88 1.31 15.43
C LEU A 280 -17.53 -0.14 15.79
N SER A 281 -16.84 -0.86 14.90
CA SER A 281 -16.22 -2.13 15.25
C SER A 281 -14.80 -1.91 15.75
N VAL A 282 -14.45 -2.59 16.82
CA VAL A 282 -13.09 -2.63 17.35
C VAL A 282 -12.61 -4.07 17.28
N LEU A 283 -11.56 -4.29 16.51
CA LEU A 283 -10.98 -5.61 16.26
C LEU A 283 -9.57 -5.65 16.83
N TYR A 284 -9.19 -6.78 17.37
CA TYR A 284 -7.89 -7.06 17.98
C TYR A 284 -7.69 -8.57 18.02
N ARG A 285 -6.45 -8.99 18.22
CA ARG A 285 -6.10 -10.40 18.34
C ARG A 285 -6.45 -10.95 19.73
N ASP A 286 -6.05 -10.24 20.77
CA ASP A 286 -6.26 -10.62 22.16
C ASP A 286 -6.72 -9.41 23.00
N ILE A 287 -7.80 -9.60 23.74
CA ILE A 287 -8.41 -8.56 24.58
C ILE A 287 -7.48 -8.07 25.69
N SER A 288 -6.59 -8.93 26.20
CA SER A 288 -5.66 -8.59 27.28
C SER A 288 -4.62 -7.55 26.86
N PHE A 289 -4.29 -7.47 25.57
CA PHE A 289 -3.34 -6.51 25.00
C PHE A 289 -4.01 -5.24 24.47
N VAL A 290 -5.30 -5.05 24.66
CA VAL A 290 -5.95 -3.77 24.35
C VAL A 290 -5.56 -2.75 25.42
N PRO A 291 -5.00 -1.56 25.07
CA PRO A 291 -4.58 -0.56 26.04
C PRO A 291 -5.71 -0.13 26.99
N LEU A 292 -5.39 0.04 28.27
CA LEU A 292 -6.39 0.30 29.33
C LEU A 292 -7.22 1.55 29.06
N HIS A 293 -6.61 2.62 28.55
CA HIS A 293 -7.32 3.85 28.21
C HIS A 293 -8.36 3.64 27.10
N ILE A 294 -8.06 2.77 26.10
CA ILE A 294 -9.00 2.37 25.05
C ILE A 294 -10.12 1.50 25.61
N GLN A 295 -9.79 0.55 26.49
CA GLN A 295 -10.82 -0.26 27.16
C GLN A 295 -11.79 0.63 27.98
N THR A 296 -11.24 1.61 28.70
CA THR A 296 -12.02 2.56 29.48
C THR A 296 -12.91 3.43 28.58
N LEU A 297 -12.38 3.96 27.48
CA LEU A 297 -13.14 4.71 26.48
C LEU A 297 -14.34 3.88 25.97
N LEU A 298 -14.09 2.66 25.54
CA LEU A 298 -15.11 1.81 24.93
C LEU A 298 -16.18 1.36 25.95
N LYS A 299 -15.77 0.91 27.12
CA LYS A 299 -16.69 0.40 28.16
C LYS A 299 -17.47 1.50 28.88
N SER A 300 -16.78 2.55 29.33
CA SER A 300 -17.38 3.58 30.20
C SER A 300 -18.06 4.69 29.41
N GLN A 301 -17.44 5.18 28.33
CA GLN A 301 -17.97 6.30 27.55
C GLN A 301 -18.90 5.85 26.43
N MET A 302 -18.55 4.77 25.72
CA MET A 302 -19.31 4.28 24.55
C MET A 302 -20.22 3.08 24.89
N LYS A 303 -20.18 2.54 26.12
CA LYS A 303 -20.95 1.36 26.57
C LYS A 303 -20.80 0.15 25.63
N LYS A 304 -19.64 0.03 24.97
CA LYS A 304 -19.38 -1.02 24.01
C LYS A 304 -18.67 -2.20 24.68
N ARG A 305 -19.24 -3.40 24.50
CA ARG A 305 -18.58 -4.64 24.91
C ARG A 305 -17.42 -4.92 23.98
N LEU A 306 -16.33 -5.42 24.55
CA LEU A 306 -15.18 -5.95 23.82
C LEU A 306 -15.38 -7.48 23.73
N PRO A 307 -15.67 -8.03 22.53
CA PRO A 307 -15.88 -9.45 22.37
C PRO A 307 -14.56 -10.22 22.39
N ASP A 308 -14.58 -11.44 22.87
CA ASP A 308 -13.45 -12.37 22.76
C ASP A 308 -13.58 -13.16 21.45
N PHE A 309 -12.84 -12.74 20.45
CA PHE A 309 -12.90 -13.36 19.12
C PHE A 309 -12.47 -14.82 19.12
N ALA A 310 -11.60 -15.23 20.05
CA ALA A 310 -11.15 -16.62 20.17
C ALA A 310 -12.28 -17.59 20.53
N LYS A 311 -13.35 -17.07 21.15
CA LYS A 311 -14.52 -17.87 21.57
C LYS A 311 -15.68 -17.83 20.58
N MET A 312 -15.56 -17.08 19.49
CA MET A 312 -16.60 -16.95 18.50
C MET A 312 -16.64 -18.15 17.55
N ASN A 313 -17.84 -18.53 17.17
CA ASN A 313 -18.05 -19.54 16.14
C ASN A 313 -17.90 -18.94 14.73
N GLN A 314 -17.87 -19.79 13.70
CA GLN A 314 -17.67 -19.38 12.32
C GLN A 314 -18.76 -18.45 11.79
N GLU A 315 -20.02 -18.63 12.17
CA GLU A 315 -21.14 -17.79 11.75
C GLU A 315 -21.03 -16.37 12.30
N GLU A 316 -20.65 -16.24 13.57
CA GLU A 316 -20.41 -14.95 14.23
C GLU A 316 -19.25 -14.19 13.57
N LEU A 317 -18.15 -14.88 13.25
CA LEU A 317 -17.00 -14.30 12.56
C LEU A 317 -17.38 -13.85 11.13
N GLN A 318 -18.20 -14.63 10.41
CA GLN A 318 -18.71 -14.27 9.09
C GLN A 318 -19.61 -13.02 9.16
N ASP A 319 -20.48 -12.91 10.16
CA ASP A 319 -21.33 -11.73 10.35
C ASP A 319 -20.49 -10.47 10.58
N ILE A 320 -19.44 -10.55 11.39
CA ILE A 320 -18.51 -9.43 11.60
C ILE A 320 -17.80 -9.06 10.29
N LEU A 321 -17.28 -10.05 9.57
CA LEU A 321 -16.59 -9.81 8.30
C LEU A 321 -17.51 -9.14 7.28
N GLN A 322 -18.75 -9.60 7.15
CA GLN A 322 -19.72 -8.96 6.27
C GLN A 322 -20.01 -7.51 6.64
N LYS A 323 -20.23 -7.23 7.93
CA LYS A 323 -20.48 -5.87 8.42
C LYS A 323 -19.33 -4.92 8.11
N VAL A 324 -18.10 -5.41 8.21
CA VAL A 324 -16.89 -4.60 7.97
C VAL A 324 -16.54 -4.49 6.50
N ALA A 325 -16.65 -5.57 5.74
CA ALA A 325 -16.13 -5.66 4.39
C ALA A 325 -17.10 -5.16 3.32
N ARG A 326 -18.42 -5.39 3.47
CA ARG A 326 -19.38 -5.08 2.41
C ARG A 326 -19.69 -3.60 2.28
N SER A 327 -19.67 -3.14 1.03
CA SER A 327 -20.14 -1.80 0.64
C SER A 327 -21.63 -1.78 0.28
N ASN A 328 -22.24 -2.94 0.00
CA ASN A 328 -23.63 -3.07 -0.43
C ASN A 328 -24.52 -3.60 0.71
N PRO A 329 -25.72 -2.99 0.94
CA PRO A 329 -26.62 -3.36 2.03
C PRO A 329 -27.22 -4.77 1.94
N GLN A 330 -27.17 -5.43 0.79
CA GLN A 330 -27.70 -6.78 0.67
C GLN A 330 -26.74 -7.78 1.33
N SER A 331 -27.16 -8.32 2.48
CA SER A 331 -26.45 -9.45 3.10
C SER A 331 -26.51 -10.68 2.18
N LEU A 332 -25.43 -11.46 2.16
CA LEU A 332 -25.46 -12.78 1.52
C LEU A 332 -26.52 -13.65 2.19
N ALA A 333 -27.23 -14.45 1.40
CA ALA A 333 -28.19 -15.38 1.97
C ALA A 333 -27.46 -16.38 2.90
N LYS A 334 -28.11 -16.79 4.00
CA LYS A 334 -27.52 -17.77 4.94
C LYS A 334 -27.04 -19.05 4.25
N LYS A 335 -27.74 -19.48 3.18
CA LYS A 335 -27.37 -20.66 2.38
C LYS A 335 -26.02 -20.47 1.69
N ASP A 336 -25.75 -19.29 1.13
CA ASP A 336 -24.48 -18.99 0.44
C ASP A 336 -23.33 -18.96 1.43
N LEU A 337 -23.54 -18.38 2.61
CA LEU A 337 -22.56 -18.36 3.70
C LEU A 337 -22.24 -19.76 4.22
N GLN A 338 -23.25 -20.59 4.42
CA GLN A 338 -23.05 -21.99 4.84
C GLN A 338 -22.33 -22.80 3.76
N GLN A 339 -22.61 -22.54 2.49
CA GLN A 339 -21.89 -23.17 1.39
C GLN A 339 -20.43 -22.73 1.37
N MET A 340 -20.14 -21.44 1.56
CA MET A 340 -18.77 -20.91 1.65
C MET A 340 -18.02 -21.49 2.85
N ALA A 341 -18.69 -21.70 3.97
CA ALA A 341 -18.12 -22.30 5.17
C ALA A 341 -17.61 -23.75 4.98
N LYS A 342 -18.16 -24.49 4.01
CA LYS A 342 -17.71 -25.83 3.67
C LYS A 342 -16.33 -25.83 2.98
N TYR A 343 -15.98 -24.76 2.30
CA TYR A 343 -14.75 -24.68 1.50
C TYR A 343 -13.64 -23.85 2.16
N TYR A 344 -13.99 -23.05 3.18
CA TYR A 344 -13.03 -22.20 3.86
C TYR A 344 -13.37 -22.07 5.35
N ALA A 345 -12.46 -22.51 6.22
CA ALA A 345 -12.59 -22.34 7.66
C ALA A 345 -12.15 -20.93 8.07
N LEU A 346 -13.11 -20.08 8.40
CA LEU A 346 -12.82 -18.74 8.89
C LEU A 346 -12.42 -18.80 10.37
N THR A 347 -11.18 -18.46 10.64
CA THR A 347 -10.63 -18.33 11.99
C THR A 347 -10.57 -16.86 12.43
N PRO A 348 -10.49 -16.54 13.74
CA PRO A 348 -10.27 -15.18 14.22
C PRO A 348 -9.05 -14.51 13.59
N ASP A 349 -7.96 -15.25 13.41
CA ASP A 349 -6.73 -14.78 12.80
C ASP A 349 -6.92 -14.41 11.33
N ASN A 350 -7.60 -15.27 10.56
CA ASN A 350 -7.92 -14.99 9.16
C ASN A 350 -8.92 -13.84 9.00
N LEU A 351 -9.88 -13.70 9.92
CA LEU A 351 -10.76 -12.53 9.99
C LEU A 351 -9.94 -11.23 10.09
N LEU A 352 -8.99 -11.16 11.02
CA LEU A 352 -8.14 -9.99 11.20
C LEU A 352 -7.29 -9.69 9.97
N LYS A 353 -6.71 -10.72 9.33
CA LYS A 353 -5.96 -10.58 8.08
C LYS A 353 -6.82 -9.99 6.97
N MET A 354 -8.03 -10.52 6.76
CA MET A 354 -8.98 -10.02 5.76
C MET A 354 -9.38 -8.57 6.02
N VAL A 355 -9.64 -8.22 7.27
CA VAL A 355 -10.01 -6.86 7.65
C VAL A 355 -8.84 -5.88 7.47
N LEU A 356 -7.61 -6.27 7.77
CA LEU A 356 -6.41 -5.47 7.48
C LEU A 356 -6.23 -5.23 5.98
N ILE A 357 -6.48 -6.24 5.15
CA ILE A 357 -6.45 -6.10 3.69
C ILE A 357 -7.51 -5.09 3.24
N MET A 358 -8.75 -5.22 3.73
CA MET A 358 -9.82 -4.26 3.41
C MET A 358 -9.48 -2.84 3.85
N LEU A 359 -8.87 -2.67 5.02
CA LEU A 359 -8.45 -1.35 5.50
C LEU A 359 -7.40 -0.72 4.57
N ARG A 360 -6.42 -1.52 4.10
CA ARG A 360 -5.42 -1.07 3.12
C ARG A 360 -6.06 -0.70 1.78
N ILE A 361 -6.94 -1.53 1.25
CA ILE A 361 -7.66 -1.25 0.01
C ILE A 361 -8.43 0.07 0.11
N ARG A 362 -9.20 0.28 1.18
CA ARG A 362 -9.98 1.51 1.40
C ARG A 362 -9.09 2.74 1.58
N ALA A 363 -7.93 2.57 2.19
CA ALA A 363 -6.95 3.63 2.35
C ALA A 363 -6.07 3.85 1.10
N HIS A 364 -6.29 3.12 0.00
CA HIS A 364 -5.47 3.12 -1.20
C HIS A 364 -3.98 2.89 -0.90
N ILE A 365 -3.70 1.92 -0.02
CA ILE A 365 -2.35 1.46 0.30
C ILE A 365 -2.13 0.14 -0.42
N PRO A 366 -0.99 -0.03 -1.11
CA PRO A 366 -0.66 -1.29 -1.79
C PRO A 366 -0.75 -2.50 -0.87
N VAL A 367 -1.26 -3.62 -1.40
CA VAL A 367 -1.41 -4.87 -0.66
C VAL A 367 -0.53 -5.94 -1.31
N ILE A 368 0.49 -6.37 -0.59
CA ILE A 368 1.33 -7.52 -0.97
C ILE A 368 1.28 -8.53 0.17
N VAL A 369 0.74 -9.71 -0.13
CA VAL A 369 0.60 -10.81 0.83
C VAL A 369 1.83 -11.71 0.74
N MET A 370 2.60 -11.78 1.81
CA MET A 370 3.78 -12.65 1.89
C MET A 370 3.49 -13.88 2.73
N GLY A 371 3.91 -15.04 2.25
CA GLY A 371 3.77 -16.30 2.98
C GLY A 371 4.27 -17.47 2.15
N GLU A 372 4.53 -18.59 2.80
CA GLU A 372 5.00 -19.80 2.13
C GLU A 372 4.00 -20.33 1.09
N THR A 373 4.48 -21.12 0.14
CA THR A 373 3.62 -21.83 -0.83
C THR A 373 2.65 -22.74 -0.07
N GLY A 374 1.38 -22.73 -0.48
CA GLY A 374 0.34 -23.55 0.15
C GLY A 374 -0.26 -22.99 1.46
N CYS A 375 0.20 -21.84 1.98
CA CYS A 375 -0.37 -21.26 3.21
C CYS A 375 -1.75 -20.57 3.00
N GLY A 376 -2.34 -20.69 1.82
CA GLY A 376 -3.71 -20.22 1.57
C GLY A 376 -3.86 -18.74 1.21
N LYS A 377 -2.81 -18.05 0.73
CA LYS A 377 -2.86 -16.62 0.33
C LYS A 377 -3.98 -16.32 -0.64
N THR A 378 -4.00 -17.05 -1.75
CA THR A 378 -5.00 -16.89 -2.83
C THR A 378 -6.41 -17.23 -2.33
N SER A 379 -6.57 -18.32 -1.56
CA SER A 379 -7.85 -18.72 -0.98
C SER A 379 -8.41 -17.69 0.00
N LEU A 380 -7.55 -17.02 0.79
CA LEU A 380 -7.93 -15.97 1.71
C LEU A 380 -8.53 -14.76 0.96
N ILE A 381 -7.86 -14.31 -0.10
CA ILE A 381 -8.36 -13.18 -0.92
C ILE A 381 -9.63 -13.57 -1.69
N GLN A 382 -9.68 -14.78 -2.25
CA GLN A 382 -10.85 -15.30 -2.95
C GLN A 382 -12.08 -15.41 -2.03
N TYR A 383 -11.89 -15.86 -0.79
CA TYR A 383 -12.97 -15.89 0.20
C TYR A 383 -13.44 -14.46 0.52
N LEU A 384 -12.52 -13.54 0.74
CA LEU A 384 -12.83 -12.13 1.01
C LEU A 384 -13.60 -11.49 -0.16
N SER A 385 -13.18 -11.71 -1.42
CA SER A 385 -13.88 -11.17 -2.59
C SER A 385 -15.32 -11.68 -2.70
N LYS A 386 -15.53 -12.96 -2.41
CA LYS A 386 -16.89 -13.56 -2.37
C LYS A 386 -17.75 -12.92 -1.27
N ILE A 387 -17.20 -12.71 -0.07
CA ILE A 387 -17.91 -11.99 1.00
C ILE A 387 -18.26 -10.58 0.56
N CYS A 388 -17.38 -9.88 -0.13
CA CYS A 388 -17.63 -8.53 -0.65
C CYS A 388 -18.60 -8.52 -1.85
N GLY A 389 -18.80 -9.64 -2.54
CA GLY A 389 -19.59 -9.73 -3.78
C GLY A 389 -18.88 -9.04 -4.95
N ILE A 390 -17.56 -9.18 -5.04
CA ILE A 390 -16.69 -8.50 -6.01
C ILE A 390 -16.15 -9.51 -7.01
N ASP A 391 -16.05 -9.10 -8.28
CA ASP A 391 -15.42 -9.88 -9.34
C ASP A 391 -13.92 -10.01 -9.07
N PHE A 392 -13.41 -11.24 -9.05
CA PHE A 392 -12.07 -11.58 -8.63
C PHE A 392 -11.30 -12.29 -9.75
N ASN A 393 -10.27 -11.64 -10.26
CA ASN A 393 -9.39 -12.15 -11.29
C ASN A 393 -8.03 -12.51 -10.66
N VAL A 394 -7.46 -13.65 -11.06
CA VAL A 394 -6.16 -14.12 -10.58
C VAL A 394 -5.25 -14.35 -11.76
N LYS A 395 -4.03 -13.84 -11.68
CA LYS A 395 -2.96 -14.09 -12.66
C LYS A 395 -1.69 -14.52 -11.92
N SER A 396 -1.13 -15.66 -12.29
CA SER A 396 0.21 -16.06 -11.83
C SER A 396 1.27 -15.34 -12.67
N ILE A 397 2.22 -14.70 -12.00
CA ILE A 397 3.32 -13.92 -12.60
C ILE A 397 4.63 -14.63 -12.28
N HIS A 398 4.86 -15.78 -12.92
CA HIS A 398 6.11 -16.54 -12.78
C HIS A 398 7.21 -16.01 -13.71
N ALA A 399 8.44 -16.53 -13.57
CA ALA A 399 9.63 -16.11 -14.34
C ALA A 399 9.50 -16.18 -15.86
N GLY A 400 8.58 -16.98 -16.41
CA GLY A 400 8.35 -17.10 -17.85
C GLY A 400 7.24 -16.19 -18.39
N VAL A 401 6.71 -15.28 -17.59
CA VAL A 401 5.67 -14.31 -18.04
C VAL A 401 6.38 -13.06 -18.56
N GLU A 402 6.18 -12.77 -19.84
CA GLU A 402 6.79 -11.63 -20.50
C GLU A 402 6.07 -10.31 -20.18
N GLU A 403 6.74 -9.20 -20.42
CA GLU A 403 6.22 -7.86 -20.14
C GLU A 403 4.92 -7.56 -20.88
N GLU A 404 4.84 -7.97 -22.15
CA GLU A 404 3.65 -7.78 -22.98
C GLU A 404 2.43 -8.53 -22.44
N ASP A 405 2.62 -9.72 -21.89
CA ASP A 405 1.54 -10.51 -21.30
C ASP A 405 0.99 -9.85 -20.03
N ILE A 406 1.89 -9.26 -19.22
CA ILE A 406 1.49 -8.49 -18.03
C ILE A 406 0.68 -7.27 -18.46
N ILE A 407 1.19 -6.49 -19.41
CA ILE A 407 0.53 -5.27 -19.91
C ILE A 407 -0.85 -5.61 -20.45
N LYS A 408 -0.95 -6.63 -21.30
CA LYS A 408 -2.21 -7.08 -21.90
C LYS A 408 -3.24 -7.46 -20.85
N GLU A 409 -2.85 -8.25 -19.84
CA GLU A 409 -3.74 -8.63 -18.74
C GLU A 409 -4.25 -7.40 -17.97
N ILE A 410 -3.34 -6.46 -17.65
CA ILE A 410 -3.71 -5.22 -16.98
C ILE A 410 -4.67 -4.38 -17.81
N GLU A 411 -4.44 -4.25 -19.12
CA GLU A 411 -5.32 -3.49 -20.03
C GLU A 411 -6.70 -4.15 -20.14
N ASP A 412 -6.77 -5.48 -20.21
CA ASP A 412 -8.04 -6.22 -20.31
C ASP A 412 -8.87 -6.10 -19.02
N VAL A 413 -8.24 -6.23 -17.84
CA VAL A 413 -8.92 -6.06 -16.56
C VAL A 413 -9.27 -4.59 -16.30
N ASN A 414 -8.42 -3.64 -16.70
CA ASN A 414 -8.70 -2.22 -16.61
C ASN A 414 -9.92 -1.81 -17.45
N ARG A 415 -10.08 -2.38 -18.65
CA ARG A 415 -11.26 -2.18 -19.49
C ARG A 415 -12.52 -2.66 -18.81
N LYS A 416 -12.52 -3.89 -18.23
CA LYS A 416 -13.64 -4.40 -17.43
C LYS A 416 -13.98 -3.48 -16.25
N ALA A 417 -12.94 -2.96 -15.56
CA ALA A 417 -13.13 -2.04 -14.44
C ALA A 417 -13.79 -0.73 -14.91
N LEU A 418 -13.38 -0.16 -16.03
CA LEU A 418 -14.00 1.04 -16.61
C LEU A 418 -15.47 0.82 -16.99
N GLU A 419 -15.83 -0.35 -17.53
CA GLU A 419 -17.21 -0.73 -17.81
C GLU A 419 -18.02 -0.82 -16.51
N SER A 420 -17.45 -1.45 -15.47
CA SER A 420 -18.09 -1.62 -14.17
C SER A 420 -18.19 -0.33 -13.36
N LEU A 421 -17.45 0.72 -13.73
CA LEU A 421 -17.49 2.02 -13.05
C LEU A 421 -18.88 2.66 -13.11
N LYS A 422 -19.63 2.43 -14.19
CA LYS A 422 -21.01 2.93 -14.37
C LYS A 422 -21.98 2.41 -13.30
N VAL A 423 -21.75 1.19 -12.83
CA VAL A 423 -22.57 0.55 -11.76
C VAL A 423 -21.88 0.65 -10.38
N ARG A 424 -20.80 1.41 -10.28
CA ARG A 424 -20.00 1.60 -9.06
C ARG A 424 -19.50 0.29 -8.43
N GLN A 425 -19.17 -0.68 -9.27
CA GLN A 425 -18.66 -1.97 -8.83
C GLN A 425 -17.13 -1.99 -8.92
N GLU A 426 -16.48 -2.52 -7.89
CA GLU A 426 -15.05 -2.78 -7.90
C GLU A 426 -14.72 -4.04 -8.70
N VAL A 427 -13.53 -4.06 -9.29
CA VAL A 427 -12.93 -5.25 -9.91
C VAL A 427 -11.60 -5.51 -9.23
N TRP A 428 -11.37 -6.73 -8.77
CA TRP A 428 -10.13 -7.10 -8.10
C TRP A 428 -9.25 -7.96 -9.00
N LEU A 429 -7.97 -7.58 -9.08
CA LEU A 429 -6.93 -8.36 -9.73
C LEU A 429 -5.86 -8.72 -8.72
N PHE A 430 -5.59 -10.01 -8.61
CA PHE A 430 -4.58 -10.58 -7.74
C PHE A 430 -3.44 -11.18 -8.57
N LEU A 431 -2.24 -10.61 -8.42
CA LEU A 431 -1.02 -11.03 -9.08
C LEU A 431 -0.24 -11.96 -8.14
N ASP A 432 -0.23 -13.25 -8.43
CA ASP A 432 0.43 -14.25 -7.58
C ASP A 432 1.87 -14.51 -8.05
N GLU A 433 2.76 -14.84 -7.10
CA GLU A 433 4.17 -15.21 -7.34
C GLU A 433 5.04 -14.11 -7.98
N ILE A 434 4.75 -12.83 -7.71
CA ILE A 434 5.41 -11.69 -8.37
C ILE A 434 6.94 -11.62 -8.16
N ASN A 435 7.47 -12.28 -7.14
CA ASN A 435 8.89 -12.21 -6.78
C ASN A 435 9.80 -13.08 -7.65
N THR A 436 9.25 -13.86 -8.56
CA THR A 436 10.03 -14.71 -9.49
C THR A 436 10.19 -14.07 -10.87
N ASN A 437 9.51 -12.96 -11.13
CA ASN A 437 9.49 -12.28 -12.42
C ASN A 437 10.54 -11.16 -12.50
N ASP A 438 11.14 -10.97 -13.66
CA ASP A 438 12.19 -9.96 -13.88
C ASP A 438 11.64 -8.54 -14.08
N HIS A 439 10.34 -8.38 -14.36
CA HIS A 439 9.70 -7.09 -14.65
C HIS A 439 9.20 -6.38 -13.37
N ILE A 440 10.01 -6.39 -12.31
CA ILE A 440 9.65 -5.83 -10.98
C ILE A 440 9.33 -4.33 -11.05
N CYS A 441 10.02 -3.55 -11.87
CA CYS A 441 9.74 -2.12 -12.02
C CYS A 441 8.35 -1.87 -12.58
N LEU A 442 7.94 -2.61 -13.63
CA LEU A 442 6.58 -2.54 -14.16
C LEU A 442 5.54 -2.95 -13.11
N LEU A 443 5.77 -4.06 -12.40
CA LEU A 443 4.87 -4.53 -11.33
C LEU A 443 4.78 -3.51 -10.19
N SER A 444 5.87 -2.83 -9.85
CA SER A 444 5.90 -1.75 -8.86
C SER A 444 5.05 -0.56 -9.31
N ASP A 445 5.16 -0.13 -10.57
CA ASP A 445 4.33 0.95 -11.12
C ASP A 445 2.84 0.59 -11.09
N ILE A 446 2.50 -0.63 -11.48
CA ILE A 446 1.13 -1.14 -11.47
C ILE A 446 0.57 -1.17 -10.04
N ILE A 447 1.26 -1.80 -9.10
CA ILE A 447 0.74 -2.08 -7.75
C ILE A 447 0.83 -0.85 -6.85
N CYS A 448 1.97 -0.12 -6.86
CA CYS A 448 2.22 0.96 -5.92
C CYS A 448 1.74 2.32 -6.43
N HIS A 449 1.84 2.58 -7.72
CA HIS A 449 1.45 3.86 -8.33
C HIS A 449 0.09 3.83 -9.02
N HIS A 450 -0.52 2.64 -9.14
CA HIS A 450 -1.79 2.42 -9.82
C HIS A 450 -1.75 2.98 -11.25
N SER A 451 -0.67 2.68 -11.95
CA SER A 451 -0.42 3.09 -13.33
C SER A 451 0.25 1.96 -14.12
N CYS A 452 0.08 1.98 -15.44
CA CYS A 452 0.74 1.07 -16.36
C CYS A 452 1.30 1.89 -17.51
N LEU A 453 2.60 1.82 -17.73
CA LEU A 453 3.32 2.61 -18.73
C LEU A 453 3.01 4.12 -18.65
N GLY A 454 2.90 4.66 -17.45
CA GLY A 454 2.58 6.07 -17.18
C GLY A 454 1.11 6.45 -17.35
N ARG A 455 0.21 5.50 -17.65
CA ARG A 455 -1.24 5.73 -17.73
C ARG A 455 -1.91 5.30 -16.45
N LYS A 456 -2.72 6.18 -15.86
CA LYS A 456 -3.50 5.84 -14.67
C LYS A 456 -4.53 4.77 -14.98
N LEU A 457 -4.67 3.81 -14.07
CA LEU A 457 -5.66 2.75 -14.12
C LEU A 457 -7.00 3.22 -13.55
N ALA A 458 -8.05 2.46 -13.81
CA ALA A 458 -9.41 2.76 -13.36
C ALA A 458 -9.48 2.83 -11.83
N PRO A 459 -10.14 3.84 -11.24
CA PRO A 459 -10.16 4.05 -9.78
C PRO A 459 -10.87 2.94 -8.99
N ASN A 460 -11.70 2.14 -9.66
CA ASN A 460 -12.40 0.98 -9.10
C ASN A 460 -11.68 -0.36 -9.36
N LEU A 461 -10.49 -0.34 -10.01
CA LEU A 461 -9.62 -1.49 -10.11
C LEU A 461 -8.78 -1.59 -8.84
N VAL A 462 -8.90 -2.70 -8.12
CA VAL A 462 -8.10 -2.99 -6.93
C VAL A 462 -7.02 -4.00 -7.28
N LEU A 463 -5.79 -3.60 -7.09
CA LEU A 463 -4.61 -4.40 -7.39
C LEU A 463 -4.03 -4.93 -6.09
N MET A 464 -3.83 -6.24 -6.03
CA MET A 464 -3.18 -6.94 -4.93
C MET A 464 -2.17 -7.92 -5.48
N ALA A 465 -1.14 -8.21 -4.69
CA ALA A 465 -0.12 -9.18 -5.10
C ALA A 465 0.22 -10.15 -3.98
N ALA A 466 0.84 -11.27 -4.37
CA ALA A 466 1.46 -12.17 -3.42
C ALA A 466 2.89 -12.55 -3.84
N CYS A 467 3.69 -12.80 -2.82
CA CYS A 467 5.04 -13.33 -3.00
C CYS A 467 5.32 -14.44 -1.98
N ASN A 468 6.29 -15.28 -2.32
CA ASN A 468 6.83 -16.27 -1.42
C ASN A 468 8.09 -15.73 -0.75
N PRO A 469 8.34 -15.99 0.56
CA PRO A 469 9.58 -15.61 1.19
C PRO A 469 10.74 -16.38 0.56
N TYR A 470 11.88 -15.72 0.39
CA TYR A 470 13.09 -16.41 -0.03
C TYR A 470 13.53 -17.39 1.05
N ARG A 471 13.61 -18.67 0.71
CA ARG A 471 14.28 -19.66 1.55
C ARG A 471 15.75 -19.69 1.18
N LEU A 472 16.61 -19.41 2.14
CA LEU A 472 18.04 -19.73 2.02
C LEU A 472 18.17 -21.26 1.97
N ARG A 473 18.67 -21.76 0.85
CA ARG A 473 19.04 -23.18 0.76
C ARG A 473 20.26 -23.39 1.62
N SER A 474 20.28 -24.42 2.46
CA SER A 474 21.49 -24.81 3.19
C SER A 474 22.56 -25.25 2.18
N GLU A 475 23.83 -25.02 2.50
CA GLU A 475 24.96 -25.46 1.67
C GLU A 475 24.86 -26.95 1.32
N THR A 476 24.42 -27.79 2.27
CA THR A 476 24.17 -29.22 2.05
C THR A 476 23.10 -29.47 0.98
N THR A 477 22.07 -28.65 0.89
CA THR A 477 21.01 -28.80 -0.12
C THR A 477 21.51 -28.35 -1.51
N ILE A 478 22.42 -27.38 -1.59
CA ILE A 478 23.03 -26.92 -2.85
C ILE A 478 23.91 -28.03 -3.42
N HIS A 479 24.76 -28.65 -2.60
CA HIS A 479 25.62 -29.76 -3.00
C HIS A 479 24.84 -31.01 -3.42
N THR A 480 23.81 -31.41 -2.68
CA THR A 480 23.00 -32.59 -2.99
C THR A 480 22.09 -32.42 -4.19
N ALA A 481 21.70 -31.18 -4.51
CA ALA A 481 20.84 -30.90 -5.68
C ALA A 481 21.62 -30.65 -6.98
N GLY A 482 22.95 -30.74 -6.98
CA GLY A 482 23.78 -30.54 -8.18
C GLY A 482 23.72 -29.10 -8.75
N LEU A 483 23.45 -28.10 -7.90
CA LEU A 483 23.31 -26.72 -8.29
C LEU A 483 24.62 -25.90 -8.15
N GLU A 484 25.74 -26.58 -7.94
CA GLU A 484 27.08 -25.97 -7.98
C GLU A 484 27.34 -25.42 -9.37
N GLY A 485 27.54 -24.12 -9.46
CA GLY A 485 27.89 -23.42 -10.69
C GLY A 485 26.77 -22.65 -11.37
N LYS A 486 25.59 -22.49 -10.76
CA LYS A 486 24.50 -21.64 -11.23
C LYS A 486 24.12 -20.53 -10.25
N ALA A 487 25.07 -20.04 -9.48
CA ALA A 487 24.90 -18.86 -8.60
C ALA A 487 25.58 -17.64 -9.22
#